data_8f9e7c4f3e60eb171b28c8e2fcc6686b
#
_entry.id   8f9e7c4f3e60eb171b28c8e2fcc6686b
#
_cell.length_a   1.000
_cell.length_b   1.000
_cell.length_c   1.000
_cell.angle_alpha   90.00
_cell.angle_beta   90.00
_cell.angle_gamma   90.00
#
_symmetry.space_group_name_H-M   'P 1'
#
loop_
_entity.id
_entity.type
_entity.pdbx_description
1 polymer ?
#
loop_
_entity_poly.entity_id
_entity_poly.type
_entity_poly.pdbx_seq_one_letter_code
_entity_poly.pdbx_strand_id
1 'polypeptide(L)'
;MKRKNILMIIIMMFVFLLTSCKNNKCDIISTCFAGYDLSRAVAKDKMTTGMLLKPGQELHDYSPSVADIEKILNAKIFIYIGGESDFEWVENDILPEIDQNKTKVINMMEVVKNGGHIYDEEDPSSAEAEVEEEEEYDEHIWTSITNAKLILEAISRAICSLDNDNESYYLHNRDEYYDNLVHLDIDIKDTLSLCEKNLIIFADRFPLLYFVKEYGLEYDAAFKGCETAKEANPKTIESLTKKVIDNQIKVIFVIELSESNIADTIINNCKKSGLVVKKMTFYTMHNVSKDDYSKGTTYIDFMYKNLESLKEALN
;
A
#
# COMPACT_ATOMS: atom_id res chain seq x y z
N MET A 1 -45.10 20.71 40.29
CA MET A 1 -43.79 21.06 39.71
C MET A 1 -42.87 19.87 39.44
N LYS A 2 -42.73 18.88 40.29
CA LYS A 2 -41.79 17.75 40.15
C LYS A 2 -42.03 16.83 38.92
N ARG A 3 -43.29 16.54 38.53
CA ARG A 3 -43.58 15.64 37.39
C ARG A 3 -43.26 16.23 36.00
N LYS A 4 -43.42 17.55 35.81
CA LYS A 4 -43.06 18.21 34.54
C LYS A 4 -41.55 18.23 34.31
N ASN A 5 -40.76 18.40 35.37
CA ASN A 5 -39.28 18.42 35.25
C ASN A 5 -38.74 17.02 34.97
N ILE A 6 -39.35 15.96 35.51
CA ILE A 6 -38.95 14.57 35.22
C ILE A 6 -39.25 14.21 33.76
N LEU A 7 -40.42 14.60 33.22
CA LEU A 7 -40.76 14.38 31.84
C LEU A 7 -39.83 15.11 30.87
N MET A 8 -39.42 16.34 31.22
CA MET A 8 -38.48 17.14 30.42
C MET A 8 -37.08 16.52 30.44
N ILE A 9 -36.62 15.95 31.57
CA ILE A 9 -35.34 15.24 31.66
C ILE A 9 -35.35 13.95 30.82
N ILE A 10 -36.45 13.19 30.86
CA ILE A 10 -36.61 11.96 30.07
C ILE A 10 -36.62 12.28 28.57
N ILE A 11 -37.31 13.34 28.13
CA ILE A 11 -37.30 13.80 26.73
C ILE A 11 -35.92 14.25 26.33
N MET A 12 -35.19 14.99 27.18
CA MET A 12 -33.82 15.46 26.91
C MET A 12 -32.84 14.28 26.84
N MET A 13 -33.03 13.24 27.65
CA MET A 13 -32.23 12.00 27.63
C MET A 13 -32.52 11.14 26.39
N PHE A 14 -33.77 11.16 25.87
CA PHE A 14 -34.17 10.45 24.67
C PHE A 14 -33.65 11.14 23.40
N VAL A 15 -33.54 12.47 23.40
CA VAL A 15 -32.95 13.25 22.30
C VAL A 15 -31.43 12.97 22.19
N PHE A 16 -30.74 12.73 23.31
CA PHE A 16 -29.31 12.35 23.29
C PHE A 16 -29.06 10.93 22.78
N LEU A 17 -30.07 10.03 22.84
CA LEU A 17 -29.95 8.66 22.31
C LEU A 17 -30.12 8.59 20.78
N LEU A 18 -30.67 9.64 20.15
CA LEU A 18 -30.85 9.69 18.69
C LEU A 18 -29.66 10.25 17.90
N THR A 19 -28.61 10.71 18.59
CA THR A 19 -27.42 11.28 17.93
C THR A 19 -26.25 10.30 17.76
N SER A 20 -26.44 8.99 18.02
CA SER A 20 -25.35 8.00 18.01
C SER A 20 -25.49 6.94 16.91
N CYS A 21 -26.11 7.26 15.78
CA CYS A 21 -25.78 6.58 14.54
C CYS A 21 -24.90 7.54 13.73
N LYS A 22 -23.59 7.57 14.01
CA LYS A 22 -22.62 7.98 12.98
C LYS A 22 -22.84 6.99 11.83
N ASN A 23 -23.57 7.42 10.84
CA ASN A 23 -23.58 6.77 9.54
C ASN A 23 -22.14 6.78 9.04
N ASN A 24 -21.43 5.65 9.23
CA ASN A 24 -20.08 5.44 8.70
C ASN A 24 -20.15 5.23 7.16
N LYS A 25 -20.95 6.04 6.48
CA LYS A 25 -21.00 6.02 5.03
C LYS A 25 -19.76 6.77 4.54
N CYS A 26 -18.88 6.06 3.86
CA CYS A 26 -17.85 6.65 3.04
C CYS A 26 -18.34 6.70 1.60
N ASP A 27 -18.08 7.82 0.91
CA ASP A 27 -18.40 7.94 -0.52
C ASP A 27 -17.45 7.06 -1.35
N ILE A 28 -16.20 6.96 -0.91
CA ILE A 28 -15.14 6.20 -1.57
C ILE A 28 -14.56 5.22 -0.56
N ILE A 29 -14.52 3.94 -0.91
CA ILE A 29 -13.93 2.87 -0.11
C ILE A 29 -12.82 2.18 -0.91
N SER A 30 -11.66 2.01 -0.30
CA SER A 30 -10.55 1.23 -0.87
C SER A 30 -10.20 0.02 0.01
N THR A 31 -9.77 -1.08 -0.61
CA THR A 31 -9.25 -2.24 0.12
C THR A 31 -7.94 -1.91 0.81
N CYS A 32 -7.02 -1.16 0.17
CA CYS A 32 -5.67 -0.88 0.62
C CYS A 32 -5.37 0.61 0.81
N PHE A 33 -4.20 0.89 1.41
CA PHE A 33 -3.76 2.25 1.71
C PHE A 33 -3.51 3.08 0.45
N ALA A 34 -2.92 2.51 -0.61
CA ALA A 34 -2.61 3.27 -1.82
C ALA A 34 -3.87 3.86 -2.47
N GLY A 35 -4.89 3.03 -2.70
CA GLY A 35 -6.17 3.51 -3.24
C GLY A 35 -6.88 4.51 -2.32
N TYR A 36 -6.79 4.32 -1.00
CA TYR A 36 -7.31 5.26 -0.01
C TYR A 36 -6.61 6.61 -0.09
N ASP A 37 -5.26 6.63 -0.07
CA ASP A 37 -4.49 7.88 -0.06
C ASP A 37 -4.67 8.69 -1.35
N LEU A 38 -4.59 8.04 -2.50
CA LEU A 38 -4.82 8.67 -3.79
C LEU A 38 -6.26 9.23 -3.90
N SER A 39 -7.24 8.53 -3.33
CA SER A 39 -8.63 9.01 -3.30
C SER A 39 -8.79 10.26 -2.44
N ARG A 40 -8.23 10.26 -1.22
CA ARG A 40 -8.34 11.42 -0.32
C ARG A 40 -7.60 12.63 -0.86
N ALA A 41 -6.52 12.41 -1.63
CA ALA A 41 -5.78 13.49 -2.28
C ALA A 41 -6.64 14.24 -3.30
N VAL A 42 -7.48 13.53 -4.05
CA VAL A 42 -8.39 14.12 -5.03
C VAL A 42 -9.66 14.66 -4.37
N ALA A 43 -10.29 13.86 -3.53
CA ALA A 43 -11.62 14.15 -2.94
C ALA A 43 -11.57 15.26 -1.89
N LYS A 44 -10.48 15.32 -1.08
CA LYS A 44 -10.30 16.22 0.07
C LYS A 44 -11.58 16.27 0.92
N ASP A 45 -12.22 17.44 1.06
CA ASP A 45 -13.39 17.68 1.91
C ASP A 45 -14.74 17.49 1.20
N LYS A 46 -14.77 17.22 -0.12
CA LYS A 46 -15.99 17.09 -0.91
C LYS A 46 -16.59 15.69 -0.86
N MET A 47 -15.76 14.65 -0.75
CA MET A 47 -16.22 13.27 -0.57
C MET A 47 -15.47 12.61 0.58
N THR A 48 -16.20 11.80 1.35
CA THR A 48 -15.61 11.03 2.43
C THR A 48 -14.91 9.80 1.88
N THR A 49 -13.67 9.57 2.34
CA THR A 49 -12.85 8.42 1.93
C THR A 49 -12.62 7.48 3.11
N GLY A 50 -12.55 6.19 2.84
CA GLY A 50 -12.28 5.16 3.84
C GLY A 50 -11.42 4.04 3.30
N MET A 51 -10.78 3.32 4.22
CA MET A 51 -9.99 2.13 3.94
C MET A 51 -10.60 0.95 4.69
N LEU A 52 -10.72 -0.20 4.04
CA LEU A 52 -11.22 -1.43 4.68
C LEU A 52 -10.16 -2.03 5.60
N LEU A 53 -8.95 -2.16 5.10
CA LEU A 53 -7.81 -2.64 5.86
C LEU A 53 -7.53 -1.68 7.03
N LYS A 54 -7.64 -2.19 8.25
CA LYS A 54 -7.38 -1.35 9.44
C LYS A 54 -5.88 -1.09 9.59
N PRO A 55 -5.48 0.12 10.01
CA PRO A 55 -4.08 0.42 10.27
C PRO A 55 -3.46 -0.60 11.22
N GLY A 56 -2.34 -1.20 10.80
CA GLY A 56 -1.65 -2.28 11.52
C GLY A 56 -2.17 -3.69 11.20
N GLN A 57 -3.10 -3.86 10.27
CA GLN A 57 -3.60 -5.16 9.82
C GLN A 57 -2.85 -5.59 8.55
N GLU A 58 -2.53 -6.89 8.46
CA GLU A 58 -1.89 -7.49 7.30
C GLU A 58 -2.89 -7.64 6.14
N LEU A 59 -2.46 -7.28 4.93
CA LEU A 59 -3.31 -7.29 3.74
C LEU A 59 -3.70 -8.71 3.32
N HIS A 60 -2.74 -9.62 3.23
CA HIS A 60 -2.99 -11.00 2.80
C HIS A 60 -3.80 -11.83 3.80
N ASP A 61 -3.86 -11.42 5.06
CA ASP A 61 -4.71 -12.05 6.09
C ASP A 61 -6.09 -11.39 6.17
N TYR A 62 -6.39 -10.42 5.30
CA TYR A 62 -7.64 -9.69 5.38
C TYR A 62 -8.80 -10.48 4.76
N SER A 63 -9.88 -10.60 5.53
CA SER A 63 -11.18 -11.05 5.04
C SER A 63 -12.24 -10.03 5.46
N PRO A 64 -13.14 -9.62 4.54
CA PRO A 64 -14.13 -8.60 4.83
C PRO A 64 -15.15 -9.11 5.85
N SER A 65 -15.46 -8.28 6.83
CA SER A 65 -16.60 -8.52 7.72
C SER A 65 -17.92 -8.13 7.03
N VAL A 66 -19.06 -8.60 7.56
CA VAL A 66 -20.38 -8.16 7.08
C VAL A 66 -20.50 -6.63 7.06
N ALA A 67 -19.92 -5.96 8.07
CA ALA A 67 -19.92 -4.49 8.11
C ALA A 67 -19.04 -3.86 7.05
N ASP A 68 -17.98 -4.51 6.59
CA ASP A 68 -17.14 -4.04 5.51
C ASP A 68 -17.83 -4.22 4.16
N ILE A 69 -18.51 -5.36 3.96
CA ILE A 69 -19.38 -5.59 2.78
C ILE A 69 -20.47 -4.52 2.71
N GLU A 70 -21.14 -4.21 3.84
CA GLU A 70 -22.14 -3.16 3.88
C GLU A 70 -21.56 -1.78 3.50
N LYS A 71 -20.34 -1.45 3.91
CA LYS A 71 -19.66 -0.21 3.49
C LYS A 71 -19.43 -0.17 1.99
N ILE A 72 -18.95 -1.28 1.41
CA ILE A 72 -18.68 -1.38 -0.04
C ILE A 72 -19.99 -1.16 -0.82
N LEU A 73 -21.04 -1.90 -0.49
CA LEU A 73 -22.33 -1.83 -1.20
C LEU A 73 -23.04 -0.46 -1.06
N ASN A 74 -22.66 0.35 -0.06
CA ASN A 74 -23.18 1.71 0.13
C ASN A 74 -22.26 2.81 -0.39
N ALA A 75 -21.05 2.49 -0.86
CA ALA A 75 -20.12 3.44 -1.42
C ALA A 75 -20.52 3.89 -2.83
N LYS A 76 -20.08 5.08 -3.24
CA LYS A 76 -20.22 5.57 -4.62
C LYS A 76 -19.08 5.07 -5.50
N ILE A 77 -17.90 4.88 -4.90
CA ILE A 77 -16.71 4.33 -5.56
C ILE A 77 -16.14 3.24 -4.66
N PHE A 78 -15.88 2.07 -5.23
CA PHE A 78 -15.15 0.99 -4.61
C PHE A 78 -13.86 0.75 -5.38
N ILE A 79 -12.73 0.72 -4.68
CA ILE A 79 -11.38 0.56 -5.23
C ILE A 79 -10.75 -0.67 -4.60
N TYR A 80 -10.29 -1.59 -5.42
CA TYR A 80 -9.59 -2.80 -4.98
C TYR A 80 -8.34 -3.02 -5.80
N ILE A 81 -7.44 -3.86 -5.32
CA ILE A 81 -6.16 -4.12 -5.98
C ILE A 81 -6.39 -4.92 -7.27
N GLY A 82 -7.12 -6.00 -7.19
CA GLY A 82 -7.33 -6.95 -8.29
C GLY A 82 -6.22 -7.99 -8.39
N GLY A 83 -5.45 -8.19 -7.31
CA GLY A 83 -4.42 -9.21 -7.15
C GLY A 83 -4.84 -10.27 -6.13
N GLU A 84 -3.89 -11.15 -5.76
CA GLU A 84 -4.11 -12.31 -4.89
C GLU A 84 -4.85 -11.97 -3.59
N SER A 85 -4.50 -10.85 -2.97
CA SER A 85 -5.02 -10.48 -1.65
C SER A 85 -6.50 -10.12 -1.62
N ASP A 86 -7.08 -9.65 -2.73
CA ASP A 86 -8.48 -9.22 -2.73
C ASP A 86 -9.31 -9.71 -3.93
N PHE A 87 -8.67 -10.22 -4.98
CA PHE A 87 -9.35 -10.61 -6.22
C PHE A 87 -10.44 -11.65 -5.97
N GLU A 88 -10.14 -12.75 -5.29
CA GLU A 88 -11.06 -13.88 -5.15
C GLU A 88 -12.36 -13.47 -4.45
N TRP A 89 -12.29 -12.85 -3.28
CA TRP A 89 -13.49 -12.45 -2.53
C TRP A 89 -14.20 -11.25 -3.15
N VAL A 90 -13.47 -10.36 -3.85
CA VAL A 90 -14.10 -9.24 -4.56
C VAL A 90 -14.87 -9.74 -5.76
N GLU A 91 -14.25 -10.53 -6.64
CA GLU A 91 -14.86 -10.98 -7.90
C GLU A 91 -16.02 -11.96 -7.64
N ASN A 92 -15.86 -12.88 -6.67
CA ASN A 92 -16.86 -13.91 -6.43
C ASN A 92 -18.01 -13.46 -5.52
N ASP A 93 -17.72 -12.65 -4.49
CA ASP A 93 -18.69 -12.37 -3.43
C ASP A 93 -19.21 -10.91 -3.49
N ILE A 94 -18.43 -9.96 -3.99
CA ILE A 94 -18.78 -8.53 -3.92
C ILE A 94 -19.32 -8.00 -5.24
N LEU A 95 -18.63 -8.20 -6.35
CA LEU A 95 -19.03 -7.63 -7.64
C LEU A 95 -20.43 -8.08 -8.09
N PRO A 96 -20.86 -9.34 -7.84
CA PRO A 96 -22.23 -9.75 -8.20
C PRO A 96 -23.32 -8.99 -7.43
N GLU A 97 -23.02 -8.48 -6.25
CA GLU A 97 -23.96 -7.77 -5.37
C GLU A 97 -23.94 -6.23 -5.60
N ILE A 98 -22.93 -5.72 -6.32
CA ILE A 98 -22.80 -4.28 -6.61
C ILE A 98 -23.78 -3.84 -7.72
N ASP A 99 -24.61 -2.85 -7.41
CA ASP A 99 -25.36 -2.11 -8.43
C ASP A 99 -24.42 -1.11 -9.15
N GLN A 100 -23.90 -1.50 -10.29
CA GLN A 100 -22.96 -0.70 -11.10
C GLN A 100 -23.56 0.65 -11.58
N ASN A 101 -24.88 0.85 -11.49
CA ASN A 101 -25.49 2.16 -11.73
C ASN A 101 -25.30 3.12 -10.54
N LYS A 102 -24.98 2.61 -9.36
CA LYS A 102 -24.80 3.39 -8.13
C LYS A 102 -23.34 3.46 -7.67
N THR A 103 -22.60 2.36 -7.82
CA THR A 103 -21.22 2.23 -7.36
C THR A 103 -20.31 2.03 -8.56
N LYS A 104 -19.35 2.94 -8.73
CA LYS A 104 -18.24 2.73 -9.68
C LYS A 104 -17.21 1.84 -9.04
N VAL A 105 -16.73 0.87 -9.81
CA VAL A 105 -15.70 -0.07 -9.36
C VAL A 105 -14.40 0.25 -10.09
N ILE A 106 -13.29 0.28 -9.37
CA ILE A 106 -11.94 0.48 -9.90
C ILE A 106 -11.08 -0.71 -9.47
N ASN A 107 -10.70 -1.55 -10.43
CA ASN A 107 -9.65 -2.55 -10.30
C ASN A 107 -8.33 -1.88 -10.65
N MET A 108 -7.43 -1.74 -9.67
CA MET A 108 -6.16 -1.02 -9.87
C MET A 108 -5.21 -1.78 -10.80
N MET A 109 -5.16 -3.12 -10.71
CA MET A 109 -4.36 -3.97 -11.61
C MET A 109 -4.81 -3.79 -13.06
N GLU A 110 -6.12 -3.76 -13.31
CA GLU A 110 -6.66 -3.57 -14.65
C GLU A 110 -6.35 -2.16 -15.19
N VAL A 111 -6.40 -1.14 -14.34
CA VAL A 111 -5.97 0.23 -14.72
C VAL A 111 -4.51 0.23 -15.18
N VAL A 112 -3.63 -0.42 -14.44
CA VAL A 112 -2.20 -0.51 -14.78
C VAL A 112 -1.97 -1.37 -16.02
N LYS A 113 -2.67 -2.50 -16.16
CA LYS A 113 -2.59 -3.37 -17.35
C LYS A 113 -2.92 -2.63 -18.64
N ASN A 114 -3.86 -1.69 -18.57
CA ASN A 114 -4.30 -0.91 -19.73
C ASN A 114 -3.39 0.29 -20.06
N GLY A 115 -2.53 0.75 -19.18
CA GLY A 115 -1.75 1.97 -19.35
C GLY A 115 -0.28 1.92 -18.93
N GLY A 116 0.14 0.86 -18.28
CA GLY A 116 1.47 0.68 -17.70
C GLY A 116 2.06 -0.69 -17.97
N HIS A 117 2.90 -1.14 -17.06
CA HIS A 117 3.52 -2.47 -17.11
C HIS A 117 3.04 -3.29 -15.92
N ILE A 118 2.69 -4.54 -16.20
CA ILE A 118 2.46 -5.60 -15.20
C ILE A 118 3.63 -6.56 -15.28
N TYR A 119 4.12 -7.01 -14.14
CA TYR A 119 5.19 -8.00 -14.03
C TYR A 119 4.66 -9.25 -13.36
N ASP A 120 5.08 -10.39 -13.90
CA ASP A 120 4.88 -11.68 -13.25
C ASP A 120 5.65 -11.72 -11.92
N GLU A 121 5.13 -12.46 -10.95
CA GLU A 121 5.87 -12.71 -9.73
C GLU A 121 7.12 -13.53 -10.08
N GLU A 122 8.30 -12.89 -10.08
CA GLU A 122 9.54 -13.55 -10.50
C GLU A 122 9.90 -14.68 -9.55
N ASP A 123 9.85 -15.93 -10.01
CA ASP A 123 10.58 -17.03 -9.40
C ASP A 123 11.98 -17.15 -10.03
N PRO A 124 13.05 -16.62 -9.40
CA PRO A 124 14.41 -16.82 -9.87
C PRO A 124 14.86 -18.28 -9.84
N SER A 125 14.06 -19.21 -9.24
CA SER A 125 14.33 -20.65 -9.21
C SER A 125 13.66 -21.43 -10.32
N SER A 126 12.76 -20.81 -11.10
CA SER A 126 11.96 -21.45 -12.17
C SER A 126 12.72 -21.75 -13.45
N ALA A 127 14.06 -21.65 -13.44
CA ALA A 127 14.88 -22.01 -14.62
C ALA A 127 14.77 -23.49 -15.03
N GLU A 128 14.04 -24.36 -14.32
CA GLU A 128 13.95 -25.81 -14.59
C GLU A 128 12.55 -26.42 -14.43
N ALA A 129 11.45 -25.69 -14.42
CA ALA A 129 10.12 -26.32 -14.35
C ALA A 129 9.21 -25.83 -15.48
N GLU A 130 9.05 -26.63 -16.53
CA GLU A 130 7.92 -26.56 -17.45
C GLU A 130 6.65 -27.02 -16.71
N VAL A 131 6.05 -26.16 -15.91
CA VAL A 131 4.69 -26.32 -15.40
C VAL A 131 3.91 -25.15 -15.96
N GLU A 132 2.80 -25.42 -16.64
CA GLU A 132 1.79 -24.42 -16.99
C GLU A 132 1.16 -23.95 -15.67
N GLU A 133 1.85 -23.08 -14.93
CA GLU A 133 1.27 -22.32 -13.82
C GLU A 133 0.52 -21.13 -14.41
N GLU A 134 -0.67 -20.85 -13.91
CA GLU A 134 -1.39 -19.62 -14.23
C GLU A 134 -0.45 -18.45 -13.91
N GLU A 135 -0.28 -17.53 -14.88
CA GLU A 135 0.60 -16.36 -14.71
C GLU A 135 0.15 -15.57 -13.49
N GLU A 136 0.90 -15.66 -12.40
CA GLU A 136 0.65 -14.93 -11.15
C GLU A 136 1.39 -13.61 -11.20
N TYR A 137 0.63 -12.51 -11.24
CA TYR A 137 1.18 -11.16 -11.33
C TYR A 137 1.42 -10.58 -9.94
N ASP A 138 2.57 -9.95 -9.74
CA ASP A 138 2.84 -9.17 -8.53
C ASP A 138 1.77 -8.06 -8.38
N GLU A 139 1.08 -8.06 -7.25
CA GLU A 139 -0.03 -7.14 -6.98
C GLU A 139 0.39 -5.77 -6.46
N HIS A 140 1.69 -5.57 -6.11
CA HIS A 140 2.20 -4.35 -5.47
C HIS A 140 2.46 -3.22 -6.47
N ILE A 141 1.57 -3.05 -7.42
CA ILE A 141 1.64 -2.13 -8.55
C ILE A 141 1.86 -0.67 -8.13
N TRP A 142 1.33 -0.27 -6.97
CA TRP A 142 1.44 1.10 -6.46
C TRP A 142 2.85 1.47 -6.01
N THR A 143 3.77 0.53 -5.87
CA THR A 143 5.17 0.82 -5.53
C THR A 143 5.91 1.50 -6.68
N SER A 144 5.41 1.41 -7.91
CA SER A 144 5.82 2.23 -9.05
C SER A 144 5.11 3.58 -9.02
N ILE A 145 5.88 4.68 -9.13
CA ILE A 145 5.31 6.03 -9.23
C ILE A 145 4.56 6.22 -10.55
N THR A 146 5.03 5.59 -11.61
CA THR A 146 4.33 5.59 -12.91
C THR A 146 2.95 4.97 -12.79
N ASN A 147 2.83 3.82 -12.13
CA ASN A 147 1.55 3.18 -11.90
C ASN A 147 0.66 3.98 -10.94
N ALA A 148 1.22 4.56 -9.88
CA ALA A 148 0.48 5.42 -8.95
C ALA A 148 -0.16 6.62 -9.66
N LYS A 149 0.52 7.22 -10.66
CA LYS A 149 -0.05 8.29 -11.50
C LYS A 149 -1.24 7.80 -12.32
N LEU A 150 -1.17 6.61 -12.93
CA LEU A 150 -2.28 6.01 -13.68
C LEU A 150 -3.50 5.76 -12.80
N ILE A 151 -3.28 5.21 -11.60
CA ILE A 151 -4.33 4.94 -10.61
C ILE A 151 -4.98 6.25 -10.16
N LEU A 152 -4.17 7.28 -9.84
CA LEU A 152 -4.65 8.61 -9.47
C LEU A 152 -5.57 9.21 -10.53
N GLU A 153 -5.20 9.10 -11.81
CA GLU A 153 -6.01 9.57 -12.93
C GLU A 153 -7.33 8.81 -13.07
N ALA A 154 -7.31 7.47 -12.89
CA ALA A 154 -8.52 6.65 -12.95
C ALA A 154 -9.48 7.02 -11.81
N ILE A 155 -8.97 7.20 -10.60
CA ILE A 155 -9.74 7.65 -9.44
C ILE A 155 -10.33 9.04 -9.70
N SER A 156 -9.54 9.99 -10.19
CA SER A 156 -10.00 11.35 -10.50
C SER A 156 -11.15 11.34 -11.53
N ARG A 157 -11.01 10.57 -12.62
CA ARG A 157 -12.10 10.43 -13.62
C ARG A 157 -13.38 9.88 -12.99
N ALA A 158 -13.27 8.89 -12.12
CA ALA A 158 -14.43 8.33 -11.43
C ALA A 158 -15.12 9.36 -10.52
N ILE A 159 -14.34 10.10 -9.73
CA ILE A 159 -14.83 11.15 -8.84
C ILE A 159 -15.54 12.26 -9.65
N CYS A 160 -14.89 12.81 -10.68
CA CYS A 160 -15.44 13.86 -11.53
C CYS A 160 -16.77 13.45 -12.18
N SER A 161 -16.86 12.18 -12.63
CA SER A 161 -18.07 11.66 -13.27
C SER A 161 -19.28 11.52 -12.32
N LEU A 162 -19.07 11.55 -11.01
CA LEU A 162 -20.13 11.47 -9.99
C LEU A 162 -20.55 12.84 -9.45
N ASP A 163 -19.68 13.83 -9.58
CA ASP A 163 -19.90 15.18 -9.05
C ASP A 163 -19.30 16.22 -10.00
N ASN A 164 -19.96 16.39 -11.15
CA ASN A 164 -19.53 17.31 -12.19
C ASN A 164 -19.52 18.79 -11.72
N ASP A 165 -20.35 19.14 -10.74
CA ASP A 165 -20.40 20.51 -10.22
C ASP A 165 -19.09 20.93 -9.53
N ASN A 166 -18.33 19.95 -9.01
CA ASN A 166 -17.04 20.15 -8.37
C ASN A 166 -15.86 19.66 -9.23
N GLU A 167 -16.04 19.35 -10.51
CA GLU A 167 -15.02 18.80 -11.39
C GLU A 167 -13.72 19.59 -11.38
N SER A 168 -13.79 20.92 -11.53
CA SER A 168 -12.59 21.78 -11.53
C SER A 168 -11.81 21.70 -10.20
N TYR A 169 -12.50 21.50 -9.08
CA TYR A 169 -11.87 21.33 -7.78
C TYR A 169 -11.09 20.00 -7.71
N TYR A 170 -11.70 18.91 -8.18
CA TYR A 170 -11.05 17.59 -8.19
C TYR A 170 -9.86 17.53 -9.16
N LEU A 171 -10.00 18.13 -10.34
CA LEU A 171 -8.91 18.21 -11.31
C LEU A 171 -7.73 19.02 -10.77
N HIS A 172 -8.00 20.14 -10.09
CA HIS A 172 -6.94 20.93 -9.44
C HIS A 172 -6.19 20.11 -8.36
N ASN A 173 -6.91 19.39 -7.48
CA ASN A 173 -6.31 18.57 -6.45
C ASN A 173 -5.51 17.40 -7.07
N ARG A 174 -6.04 16.77 -8.12
CA ARG A 174 -5.36 15.73 -8.88
C ARG A 174 -4.05 16.25 -9.47
N ASP A 175 -4.08 17.42 -10.13
CA ASP A 175 -2.92 18.01 -10.77
C ASP A 175 -1.85 18.36 -9.73
N GLU A 176 -2.23 18.94 -8.59
CA GLU A 176 -1.30 19.21 -7.48
C GLU A 176 -0.61 17.93 -6.98
N TYR A 177 -1.37 16.85 -6.78
CA TYR A 177 -0.81 15.58 -6.32
C TYR A 177 0.03 14.89 -7.39
N TYR A 178 -0.39 14.97 -8.64
CA TYR A 178 0.33 14.45 -9.80
C TYR A 178 1.70 15.13 -9.96
N ASP A 179 1.75 16.46 -9.86
CA ASP A 179 3.00 17.21 -9.92
C ASP A 179 3.95 16.83 -8.78
N ASN A 180 3.42 16.60 -7.57
CA ASN A 180 4.22 16.10 -6.46
C ASN A 180 4.78 14.69 -6.72
N LEU A 181 4.03 13.80 -7.37
CA LEU A 181 4.53 12.49 -7.80
C LEU A 181 5.61 12.62 -8.89
N VAL A 182 5.48 13.57 -9.81
CA VAL A 182 6.51 13.85 -10.82
C VAL A 182 7.80 14.36 -10.16
N HIS A 183 7.71 15.27 -9.22
CA HIS A 183 8.87 15.78 -8.48
C HIS A 183 9.56 14.67 -7.70
N LEU A 184 8.79 13.83 -7.00
CA LEU A 184 9.32 12.69 -6.27
C LEU A 184 10.05 11.70 -7.20
N ASP A 185 9.49 11.40 -8.37
CA ASP A 185 10.12 10.53 -9.37
C ASP A 185 11.49 11.10 -9.86
N ILE A 186 11.54 12.42 -10.09
CA ILE A 186 12.78 13.11 -10.43
C ILE A 186 13.78 13.02 -9.28
N ASP A 187 13.38 13.32 -8.05
CA ASP A 187 14.23 13.28 -6.87
C ASP A 187 14.83 11.88 -6.63
N ILE A 188 14.04 10.81 -6.87
CA ILE A 188 14.52 9.44 -6.77
C ILE A 188 15.57 9.16 -7.85
N LYS A 189 15.28 9.48 -9.11
CA LYS A 189 16.20 9.26 -10.25
C LYS A 189 17.51 10.02 -10.05
N ASP A 190 17.42 11.28 -9.68
CA ASP A 190 18.59 12.13 -9.43
C ASP A 190 19.43 11.57 -8.28
N THR A 191 18.78 11.17 -7.18
CA THR A 191 19.47 10.57 -6.04
C THR A 191 20.19 9.29 -6.43
N LEU A 192 19.49 8.36 -7.08
CA LEU A 192 20.05 7.08 -7.48
C LEU A 192 21.20 7.22 -8.50
N SER A 193 21.12 8.24 -9.38
CA SER A 193 22.20 8.53 -10.34
C SER A 193 23.53 8.93 -9.68
N LEU A 194 23.47 9.40 -8.42
CA LEU A 194 24.64 9.82 -7.64
C LEU A 194 25.15 8.74 -6.68
N CYS A 195 24.40 7.65 -6.52
CA CYS A 195 24.79 6.56 -5.62
C CYS A 195 25.89 5.69 -6.22
N GLU A 196 26.79 5.18 -5.38
CA GLU A 196 27.90 4.30 -5.79
C GLU A 196 27.45 2.86 -6.04
N LYS A 197 26.35 2.45 -5.44
CA LYS A 197 25.79 1.09 -5.48
C LYS A 197 24.34 1.13 -5.99
N ASN A 198 23.88 -0.02 -6.47
CA ASN A 198 22.49 -0.23 -6.90
C ASN A 198 21.84 -1.47 -6.24
N LEU A 199 22.58 -2.18 -5.35
CA LEU A 199 22.09 -3.37 -4.68
C LEU A 199 21.49 -3.05 -3.32
N ILE A 200 20.23 -3.44 -3.12
CA ILE A 200 19.51 -3.35 -1.85
C ILE A 200 19.24 -4.75 -1.29
N ILE A 201 19.34 -4.90 0.02
CA ILE A 201 19.13 -6.20 0.70
C ILE A 201 17.98 -6.08 1.67
N PHE A 202 17.00 -6.98 1.52
CA PHE A 202 15.86 -7.12 2.41
C PHE A 202 15.99 -8.36 3.29
N ALA A 203 15.97 -8.15 4.59
CA ALA A 203 15.88 -9.25 5.56
C ALA A 203 14.40 -9.54 5.89
N ASP A 204 13.55 -9.51 4.88
CA ASP A 204 12.10 -9.61 4.95
C ASP A 204 11.51 -10.09 3.62
N ARG A 205 10.17 -10.01 3.48
CA ARG A 205 9.42 -10.12 2.23
C ARG A 205 9.80 -8.99 1.28
N PHE A 206 9.55 -9.18 -0.01
CA PHE A 206 9.95 -8.21 -1.03
C PHE A 206 8.78 -7.79 -1.94
N PRO A 207 7.83 -6.99 -1.46
CA PRO A 207 6.70 -6.48 -2.26
C PRO A 207 7.08 -5.20 -3.04
N LEU A 208 8.23 -5.20 -3.74
CA LEU A 208 8.79 -3.98 -4.36
C LEU A 208 9.27 -4.21 -5.79
N LEU A 209 8.75 -5.26 -6.45
CA LEU A 209 9.19 -5.61 -7.81
C LEU A 209 9.05 -4.44 -8.78
N TYR A 210 7.91 -3.75 -8.77
CA TYR A 210 7.68 -2.58 -9.63
C TYR A 210 8.63 -1.44 -9.34
N PHE A 211 8.94 -1.19 -8.06
CA PHE A 211 9.89 -0.13 -7.68
C PHE A 211 11.29 -0.41 -8.22
N VAL A 212 11.83 -1.61 -7.99
CA VAL A 212 13.19 -1.95 -8.45
C VAL A 212 13.30 -1.99 -9.96
N LYS A 213 12.25 -2.45 -10.66
CA LYS A 213 12.21 -2.45 -12.13
C LYS A 213 12.17 -1.02 -12.68
N GLU A 214 11.37 -0.12 -12.09
CA GLU A 214 11.27 1.28 -12.52
C GLU A 214 12.60 2.04 -12.37
N TYR A 215 13.34 1.76 -11.30
CA TYR A 215 14.56 2.50 -10.96
C TYR A 215 15.87 1.74 -11.25
N GLY A 216 15.80 0.54 -11.81
CA GLY A 216 16.98 -0.24 -12.21
C GLY A 216 17.82 -0.69 -11.02
N LEU A 217 17.20 -0.96 -9.87
CA LEU A 217 17.88 -1.46 -8.69
C LEU A 217 18.02 -2.98 -8.74
N GLU A 218 19.15 -3.48 -8.26
CA GLU A 218 19.35 -4.88 -7.94
C GLU A 218 18.89 -5.15 -6.51
N TYR A 219 18.38 -6.35 -6.25
CA TYR A 219 17.94 -6.72 -4.92
C TYR A 219 18.24 -8.16 -4.58
N ASP A 220 18.22 -8.45 -3.27
CA ASP A 220 18.10 -9.81 -2.73
C ASP A 220 17.27 -9.75 -1.44
N ALA A 221 16.50 -10.80 -1.15
CA ALA A 221 15.55 -10.80 -0.07
C ALA A 221 15.49 -12.14 0.68
N ALA A 222 15.01 -12.12 1.92
CA ALA A 222 14.85 -13.33 2.71
C ALA A 222 13.69 -14.19 2.19
N PHE A 223 12.68 -13.56 1.64
CA PHE A 223 11.51 -14.20 1.02
C PHE A 223 11.21 -13.49 -0.30
N LYS A 224 10.67 -14.25 -1.25
CA LYS A 224 10.19 -13.73 -2.52
C LYS A 224 8.78 -13.16 -2.34
N GLY A 225 8.44 -12.14 -3.10
CA GLY A 225 7.11 -11.54 -3.09
C GLY A 225 6.58 -11.32 -1.67
N CYS A 226 5.35 -11.71 -1.44
CA CYS A 226 4.66 -11.64 -0.15
C CYS A 226 4.53 -12.97 0.58
N GLU A 227 5.36 -13.97 0.25
CA GLU A 227 5.33 -15.25 0.97
C GLU A 227 5.31 -15.05 2.49
N THR A 228 4.32 -15.67 3.15
CA THR A 228 4.11 -15.58 4.60
C THR A 228 4.98 -16.55 5.40
N ALA A 229 6.14 -16.97 4.86
CA ALA A 229 7.03 -17.88 5.54
C ALA A 229 7.50 -17.28 6.88
N LYS A 230 7.13 -17.94 7.97
CA LYS A 230 7.37 -17.45 9.33
C LYS A 230 8.85 -17.47 9.71
N GLU A 231 9.66 -18.27 9.04
CA GLU A 231 11.09 -18.41 9.34
C GLU A 231 11.90 -18.59 8.04
N ALA A 232 12.90 -17.75 7.85
CA ALA A 232 13.82 -17.93 6.73
C ALA A 232 14.66 -19.20 6.91
N ASN A 233 14.92 -19.90 5.81
CA ASN A 233 15.84 -21.03 5.81
C ASN A 233 17.23 -20.55 6.27
N PRO A 234 17.93 -21.28 7.18
CA PRO A 234 19.29 -20.94 7.61
C PRO A 234 20.26 -20.70 6.44
N LYS A 235 20.12 -21.42 5.33
CA LYS A 235 20.92 -21.19 4.11
C LYS A 235 20.66 -19.83 3.48
N THR A 236 19.42 -19.34 3.48
CA THR A 236 19.07 -18.01 2.98
C THR A 236 19.73 -16.93 3.85
N ILE A 237 19.68 -17.07 5.18
CA ILE A 237 20.34 -16.14 6.11
C ILE A 237 21.86 -16.13 5.90
N GLU A 238 22.48 -17.29 5.69
CA GLU A 238 23.92 -17.41 5.41
C GLU A 238 24.27 -16.74 4.07
N SER A 239 23.49 -17.00 3.01
CA SER A 239 23.66 -16.39 1.68
C SER A 239 23.56 -14.88 1.74
N LEU A 240 22.49 -14.36 2.36
CA LEU A 240 22.30 -12.90 2.52
C LEU A 240 23.43 -12.29 3.35
N THR A 241 23.82 -12.94 4.46
CA THR A 241 24.96 -12.47 5.29
C THR A 241 26.23 -12.36 4.45
N LYS A 242 26.53 -13.40 3.65
CA LYS A 242 27.69 -13.40 2.77
C LYS A 242 27.62 -12.26 1.76
N LYS A 243 26.46 -12.08 1.10
CA LYS A 243 26.25 -11.02 0.12
C LYS A 243 26.41 -9.61 0.72
N VAL A 244 25.91 -9.40 1.93
CA VAL A 244 26.09 -8.15 2.70
C VAL A 244 27.57 -7.88 2.96
N ILE A 245 28.35 -8.89 3.38
CA ILE A 245 29.77 -8.76 3.67
C ILE A 245 30.57 -8.52 2.38
N ASP A 246 30.36 -9.34 1.35
CA ASP A 246 31.11 -9.29 0.11
C ASP A 246 30.93 -7.94 -0.61
N ASN A 247 29.72 -7.36 -0.57
CA ASN A 247 29.41 -6.09 -1.18
C ASN A 247 29.54 -4.88 -0.25
N GLN A 248 30.01 -5.09 0.99
CA GLN A 248 30.16 -4.02 1.99
C GLN A 248 28.87 -3.20 2.15
N ILE A 249 27.72 -3.89 2.25
CA ILE A 249 26.40 -3.25 2.41
C ILE A 249 26.28 -2.71 3.84
N LYS A 250 25.96 -1.43 3.96
CA LYS A 250 25.86 -0.74 5.26
C LYS A 250 24.46 -0.77 5.87
N VAL A 251 23.45 -1.00 5.03
CA VAL A 251 22.03 -1.00 5.43
C VAL A 251 21.35 -2.24 4.89
N ILE A 252 20.58 -2.91 5.75
CA ILE A 252 19.61 -3.92 5.33
C ILE A 252 18.20 -3.43 5.67
N PHE A 253 17.26 -3.74 4.80
CA PHE A 253 15.89 -3.31 4.92
C PHE A 253 14.99 -4.38 5.53
N VAL A 254 13.98 -3.91 6.24
CA VAL A 254 12.76 -4.63 6.59
C VAL A 254 11.58 -3.80 6.13
N ILE A 255 10.43 -4.43 5.89
CA ILE A 255 9.20 -3.68 5.57
C ILE A 255 8.60 -3.07 6.85
N GLU A 256 7.63 -2.18 6.69
CA GLU A 256 6.86 -1.64 7.81
C GLU A 256 6.15 -2.75 8.59
N LEU A 257 6.07 -2.58 9.90
CA LEU A 257 5.42 -3.50 10.85
C LEU A 257 6.00 -4.92 10.86
N SER A 258 7.20 -5.13 10.32
CA SER A 258 7.87 -6.43 10.36
C SER A 258 8.20 -6.85 11.79
N GLU A 259 7.84 -8.07 12.14
CA GLU A 259 8.21 -8.73 13.40
C GLU A 259 9.39 -9.70 13.23
N SER A 260 10.00 -9.74 12.04
CA SER A 260 11.06 -10.68 11.69
C SER A 260 12.38 -10.40 12.44
N ASN A 261 13.00 -11.46 12.98
CA ASN A 261 14.31 -11.41 13.62
C ASN A 261 15.48 -11.69 12.65
N ILE A 262 15.18 -11.86 11.35
CA ILE A 262 16.17 -12.20 10.33
C ILE A 262 17.21 -11.09 10.21
N ALA A 263 16.77 -9.83 10.17
CA ALA A 263 17.64 -8.67 10.11
C ALA A 263 18.66 -8.66 11.27
N ASP A 264 18.19 -8.88 12.50
CA ASP A 264 19.07 -8.88 13.69
C ASP A 264 20.07 -10.04 13.63
N THR A 265 19.68 -11.20 13.09
CA THR A 265 20.57 -12.34 12.88
C THR A 265 21.66 -12.01 11.86
N ILE A 266 21.32 -11.44 10.70
CA ILE A 266 22.28 -11.03 9.67
C ILE A 266 23.24 -9.96 10.23
N ILE A 267 22.73 -8.94 10.91
CA ILE A 267 23.53 -7.87 11.53
C ILE A 267 24.55 -8.46 12.52
N ASN A 268 24.10 -9.37 13.38
CA ASN A 268 24.99 -10.02 14.35
C ASN A 268 26.10 -10.85 13.68
N ASN A 269 25.79 -11.53 12.58
CA ASN A 269 26.77 -12.28 11.81
C ASN A 269 27.76 -11.36 11.09
N CYS A 270 27.30 -10.26 10.49
CA CYS A 270 28.16 -9.24 9.87
C CYS A 270 29.11 -8.60 10.90
N LYS A 271 28.61 -8.31 12.10
CA LYS A 271 29.41 -7.75 13.20
C LYS A 271 30.56 -8.68 13.60
N LYS A 272 30.36 -10.01 13.60
CA LYS A 272 31.45 -10.99 13.86
C LYS A 272 32.56 -10.91 12.81
N SER A 273 32.23 -10.50 11.60
CA SER A 273 33.18 -10.28 10.49
C SER A 273 33.75 -8.85 10.45
N GLY A 274 33.46 -8.02 11.44
CA GLY A 274 33.94 -6.64 11.54
C GLY A 274 33.14 -5.60 10.73
N LEU A 275 32.02 -5.99 10.08
CA LEU A 275 31.18 -5.07 9.32
C LEU A 275 30.02 -4.56 10.20
N VAL A 276 29.87 -3.24 10.27
CA VAL A 276 28.74 -2.61 10.95
C VAL A 276 27.63 -2.38 9.95
N VAL A 277 26.48 -3.00 10.21
CA VAL A 277 25.29 -2.92 9.36
C VAL A 277 24.13 -2.34 10.16
N LYS A 278 23.34 -1.48 9.55
CA LYS A 278 22.17 -0.82 10.13
C LYS A 278 20.89 -1.46 9.59
N LYS A 279 19.89 -1.62 10.44
CA LYS A 279 18.53 -2.00 10.02
C LYS A 279 17.71 -0.74 9.77
N MET A 280 17.06 -0.63 8.61
CA MET A 280 16.15 0.46 8.27
C MET A 280 14.84 -0.08 7.73
N THR A 281 13.76 0.68 7.93
CA THR A 281 12.46 0.35 7.37
C THR A 281 12.36 0.91 5.96
N PHE A 282 11.87 0.09 5.03
CA PHE A 282 11.40 0.52 3.73
C PHE A 282 9.87 0.42 3.72
N TYR A 283 9.19 1.51 3.44
CA TYR A 283 7.73 1.57 3.46
C TYR A 283 7.20 1.10 2.11
N THR A 284 6.53 -0.02 2.11
CA THR A 284 5.90 -0.62 0.92
C THR A 284 4.46 -0.12 0.74
N MET A 285 3.92 0.51 1.77
CA MET A 285 2.51 0.95 1.84
C MET A 285 1.51 -0.20 1.69
N HIS A 286 2.00 -1.43 1.89
CA HIS A 286 1.20 -2.63 2.01
C HIS A 286 0.30 -2.53 3.25
N ASN A 287 0.85 -1.93 4.30
CA ASN A 287 0.12 -1.55 5.48
C ASN A 287 0.59 -0.17 5.99
N VAL A 288 -0.14 0.40 6.91
CA VAL A 288 0.22 1.65 7.56
C VAL A 288 0.05 1.55 9.07
N SER A 289 0.99 2.10 9.84
CA SER A 289 0.88 2.10 11.30
C SER A 289 -0.31 2.95 11.76
N LYS A 290 -0.86 2.64 12.94
CA LYS A 290 -1.93 3.46 13.55
C LYS A 290 -1.48 4.91 13.77
N ASP A 291 -0.21 5.11 14.09
CA ASP A 291 0.37 6.42 14.32
C ASP A 291 0.48 7.23 13.03
N ASP A 292 1.05 6.65 11.98
CA ASP A 292 1.15 7.30 10.67
C ASP A 292 -0.25 7.61 10.10
N TYR A 293 -1.19 6.66 10.20
CA TYR A 293 -2.56 6.89 9.76
C TYR A 293 -3.22 8.06 10.50
N SER A 294 -3.06 8.12 11.83
CA SER A 294 -3.62 9.19 12.66
C SER A 294 -3.01 10.56 12.38
N LYS A 295 -1.74 10.60 11.96
CA LYS A 295 -1.03 11.81 11.52
C LYS A 295 -1.39 12.24 10.11
N GLY A 296 -2.10 11.40 9.36
CA GLY A 296 -2.43 11.67 7.97
C GLY A 296 -1.24 11.54 7.02
N THR A 297 -0.21 10.76 7.40
CA THR A 297 0.95 10.48 6.55
C THR A 297 0.48 10.01 5.17
N THR A 298 1.06 10.58 4.12
CA THR A 298 0.67 10.32 2.73
C THR A 298 1.57 9.26 2.07
N TYR A 299 1.14 8.76 0.93
CA TYR A 299 1.97 7.94 0.03
C TYR A 299 3.29 8.65 -0.30
N ILE A 300 3.23 9.94 -0.64
CA ILE A 300 4.41 10.75 -0.96
C ILE A 300 5.35 10.86 0.23
N ASP A 301 4.83 11.06 1.45
CA ASP A 301 5.64 11.11 2.67
C ASP A 301 6.41 9.80 2.90
N PHE A 302 5.77 8.66 2.68
CA PHE A 302 6.43 7.36 2.79
C PHE A 302 7.53 7.18 1.75
N MET A 303 7.27 7.58 0.51
CA MET A 303 8.26 7.47 -0.56
C MET A 303 9.47 8.39 -0.33
N TYR A 304 9.29 9.58 0.23
CA TYR A 304 10.43 10.42 0.65
C TYR A 304 11.22 9.81 1.81
N LYS A 305 10.56 9.15 2.78
CA LYS A 305 11.26 8.37 3.81
C LYS A 305 12.10 7.23 3.18
N ASN A 306 11.55 6.56 2.18
CA ASN A 306 12.28 5.53 1.44
C ASN A 306 13.48 6.11 0.70
N LEU A 307 13.32 7.26 0.07
CA LEU A 307 14.40 7.95 -0.63
C LEU A 307 15.57 8.29 0.31
N GLU A 308 15.29 8.80 1.51
CA GLU A 308 16.33 9.05 2.52
C GLU A 308 17.02 7.76 2.97
N SER A 309 16.27 6.68 3.12
CA SER A 309 16.83 5.37 3.47
C SER A 309 17.71 4.79 2.35
N LEU A 310 17.32 4.99 1.08
CA LEU A 310 18.12 4.59 -0.09
C LEU A 310 19.42 5.38 -0.20
N LYS A 311 19.40 6.69 0.06
CA LYS A 311 20.63 7.51 0.11
C LYS A 311 21.64 6.94 1.10
N GLU A 312 21.18 6.51 2.27
CA GLU A 312 22.06 5.92 3.29
C GLU A 312 22.54 4.51 2.90
N ALA A 313 21.71 3.74 2.22
CA ALA A 313 22.01 2.36 1.87
C ALA A 313 23.00 2.23 0.71
N LEU A 314 22.95 3.14 -0.27
CA LEU A 314 23.65 3.01 -1.54
C LEU A 314 24.94 3.84 -1.64
N ASN A 315 25.33 4.57 -0.56
CA ASN A 315 26.58 5.36 -0.47
C ASN A 315 27.61 4.80 0.56
#